data_eeda0ab5e20e31128e3448a304c81234
#
_entry.id   eeda0ab5e20e31128e3448a304c81234
#
_cell.length_a   1.000
_cell.length_b   1.000
_cell.length_c   1.000
_cell.angle_alpha   90.00
_cell.angle_beta   90.00
_cell.angle_gamma   90.00
#
_symmetry.space_group_name_H-M   'P 1'
#
loop_
_entity.id
_entity.type
_entity.pdbx_description
1 polymer ?
#
loop_
_entity_poly.entity_id
_entity_poly.type
_entity_poly.pdbx_seq_one_letter_code
_entity_poly.pdbx_strand_id
1 'polypeptide(L)'
;MKQLYIFSLAFNLILADEKADSLGNNLPLKPTRTISFTTDEGTWMSLDVSPDGKSIIFDLVGDLYSIPFRGGEAKRITSGIAFDSQPVFSPEGEMISFISDRGGSENLWVSNIDGSNPKQLTKSDNGQYASPVFSNDGNYVFVSQTSWPARTFEIWMYHIKGGSGIQITKAKATPDTPGNQWKNALGPEISPDGKFLYYATKRGGFSYNMSFPAWQIERRDMVTGK
;
A
#
# COMPACT_ATOMS: atom_id res chain seq x y z
N MET A 1 -20.85 -34.70 -20.65
CA MET A 1 -20.81 -33.48 -21.47
C MET A 1 -21.43 -32.35 -20.65
N LYS A 2 -20.62 -31.52 -20.03
CA LYS A 2 -21.10 -30.29 -19.34
C LYS A 2 -20.84 -29.12 -20.28
N GLN A 3 -21.90 -28.46 -20.71
CA GLN A 3 -21.82 -27.26 -21.55
C GLN A 3 -21.28 -26.10 -20.72
N LEU A 4 -20.20 -25.53 -21.20
CA LEU A 4 -19.59 -24.32 -20.68
C LEU A 4 -20.39 -23.10 -21.19
N TYR A 5 -21.06 -22.39 -20.31
CA TYR A 5 -21.69 -21.12 -20.65
C TYR A 5 -20.64 -20.01 -20.61
N ILE A 6 -20.18 -19.61 -21.79
CA ILE A 6 -19.38 -18.38 -21.94
C ILE A 6 -20.34 -17.20 -21.91
N PHE A 7 -20.48 -16.52 -20.79
CA PHE A 7 -21.23 -15.28 -20.72
C PHE A 7 -20.29 -14.10 -21.08
N SER A 8 -20.72 -13.33 -22.07
CA SER A 8 -20.08 -12.15 -22.63
C SER A 8 -19.87 -11.06 -21.56
N LEU A 9 -18.68 -10.98 -20.99
CA LEU A 9 -18.22 -9.91 -20.11
C LEU A 9 -17.64 -8.70 -20.86
N ALA A 10 -17.59 -8.75 -22.20
CA ALA A 10 -16.93 -7.73 -23.01
C ALA A 10 -17.60 -6.34 -22.97
N PHE A 11 -18.91 -6.26 -22.72
CA PHE A 11 -19.64 -4.98 -22.76
C PHE A 11 -19.54 -4.19 -21.45
N ASN A 12 -19.33 -4.87 -20.32
CA ASN A 12 -19.18 -4.20 -19.02
C ASN A 12 -17.75 -3.72 -18.75
N LEU A 13 -16.76 -4.25 -19.45
CA LEU A 13 -15.36 -3.84 -19.28
C LEU A 13 -15.08 -2.45 -19.90
N ILE A 14 -15.73 -2.13 -21.04
CA ILE A 14 -15.56 -0.83 -21.71
C ILE A 14 -16.16 0.31 -20.89
N LEU A 15 -17.28 0.06 -20.20
CA LEU A 15 -17.92 1.06 -19.31
C LEU A 15 -17.18 1.22 -17.97
N ALA A 16 -16.46 0.19 -17.53
CA ALA A 16 -15.64 0.28 -16.33
C ALA A 16 -14.35 1.09 -16.57
N ASP A 17 -13.76 0.99 -17.77
CA ASP A 17 -12.59 1.80 -18.15
C ASP A 17 -12.90 3.28 -18.25
N GLU A 18 -14.02 3.67 -18.85
CA GLU A 18 -14.43 5.10 -18.89
C GLU A 18 -14.71 5.68 -17.51
N LYS A 19 -15.22 4.86 -16.56
CA LYS A 19 -15.43 5.30 -15.17
C LYS A 19 -14.14 5.36 -14.37
N ALA A 20 -13.18 4.47 -14.64
CA ALA A 20 -11.88 4.48 -13.99
C ALA A 20 -11.04 5.68 -14.42
N ASP A 21 -11.08 6.05 -15.70
CA ASP A 21 -10.43 7.27 -16.21
C ASP A 21 -11.04 8.55 -15.61
N SER A 22 -12.33 8.56 -15.28
CA SER A 22 -12.98 9.69 -14.61
C SER A 22 -12.61 9.84 -13.14
N LEU A 23 -11.99 8.82 -12.52
CA LEU A 23 -11.56 8.79 -11.11
C LEU A 23 -10.11 9.27 -10.91
N GLY A 24 -9.51 9.92 -11.88
CA GLY A 24 -8.20 10.59 -11.73
C GLY A 24 -7.00 9.71 -12.08
N ASN A 25 -7.16 8.74 -12.97
CA ASN A 25 -6.03 8.04 -13.58
C ASN A 25 -5.38 8.97 -14.62
N ASN A 26 -4.34 9.68 -14.19
CA ASN A 26 -3.62 10.66 -15.02
C ASN A 26 -2.50 10.03 -15.88
N LEU A 27 -2.38 8.72 -15.91
CA LEU A 27 -1.35 8.07 -16.69
C LEU A 27 -1.67 8.18 -18.19
N PRO A 28 -0.72 8.69 -19.03
CA PRO A 28 -0.98 8.99 -20.43
C PRO A 28 -0.99 7.74 -21.34
N LEU A 29 -0.86 6.55 -20.76
CA LEU A 29 -0.75 5.29 -21.48
C LEU A 29 -2.13 4.76 -21.86
N LYS A 30 -2.30 4.37 -23.13
CA LYS A 30 -3.48 3.66 -23.61
C LYS A 30 -3.12 2.20 -23.89
N PRO A 31 -3.89 1.23 -23.35
CA PRO A 31 -3.64 -0.17 -23.64
C PRO A 31 -3.83 -0.43 -25.15
N THR A 32 -2.90 -1.19 -25.74
CA THR A 32 -2.96 -1.59 -27.15
C THR A 32 -3.76 -2.86 -27.38
N ARG A 33 -3.96 -3.66 -26.32
CA ARG A 33 -4.75 -4.88 -26.33
C ARG A 33 -5.23 -5.21 -24.91
N THR A 34 -6.32 -5.95 -24.81
CA THR A 34 -6.81 -6.54 -23.56
C THR A 34 -6.50 -8.02 -23.56
N ILE A 35 -6.02 -8.53 -22.43
CA ILE A 35 -5.83 -9.96 -22.17
C ILE A 35 -6.77 -10.32 -21.03
N SER A 36 -7.59 -11.35 -21.23
CA SER A 36 -8.48 -11.89 -20.18
C SER A 36 -8.07 -13.31 -19.85
N PHE A 37 -7.94 -13.62 -18.58
CA PHE A 37 -7.65 -14.96 -18.09
C PHE A 37 -8.32 -15.16 -16.73
N THR A 38 -8.50 -16.41 -16.33
CA THR A 38 -8.96 -16.79 -14.99
C THR A 38 -7.82 -17.52 -14.30
N THR A 39 -7.55 -17.18 -13.05
CA THR A 39 -6.52 -17.84 -12.24
C THR A 39 -7.04 -18.07 -10.83
N ASP A 40 -6.55 -19.10 -10.17
CA ASP A 40 -6.68 -19.41 -8.76
C ASP A 40 -5.32 -19.32 -8.03
N GLU A 41 -4.30 -18.82 -8.72
CA GLU A 41 -2.94 -18.64 -8.20
C GLU A 41 -2.47 -17.21 -8.44
N GLY A 42 -1.65 -16.71 -7.51
CA GLY A 42 -0.94 -15.44 -7.63
C GLY A 42 0.42 -15.54 -6.94
N THR A 43 1.35 -14.69 -7.38
CA THR A 43 2.69 -14.59 -6.79
C THR A 43 2.96 -13.16 -6.33
N TRP A 44 3.64 -13.03 -5.19
CA TRP A 44 4.08 -11.75 -4.63
C TRP A 44 2.92 -10.80 -4.31
N MET A 45 1.79 -11.38 -3.91
CA MET A 45 0.62 -10.63 -3.48
C MET A 45 0.81 -10.12 -2.06
N SER A 46 0.34 -8.90 -1.82
CA SER A 46 0.10 -8.39 -0.48
C SER A 46 -1.39 -8.56 -0.15
N LEU A 47 -1.70 -8.81 1.08
CA LEU A 47 -3.08 -8.98 1.52
C LEU A 47 -3.30 -8.47 2.93
N ASP A 48 -4.55 -8.17 3.25
CA ASP A 48 -5.02 -7.86 4.59
C ASP A 48 -6.40 -8.48 4.83
N VAL A 49 -6.72 -8.74 6.10
CA VAL A 49 -7.99 -9.31 6.53
C VAL A 49 -8.87 -8.20 7.11
N SER A 50 -10.13 -8.15 6.68
CA SER A 50 -11.08 -7.17 7.22
C SER A 50 -11.21 -7.28 8.74
N PRO A 51 -11.44 -6.17 9.46
CA PRO A 51 -11.54 -6.15 10.93
C PRO A 51 -12.60 -7.10 11.49
N ASP A 52 -13.65 -7.38 10.72
CA ASP A 52 -14.70 -8.34 11.09
C ASP A 52 -14.36 -9.82 10.75
N GLY A 53 -13.19 -10.06 10.15
CA GLY A 53 -12.69 -11.39 9.78
C GLY A 53 -13.45 -12.06 8.63
N LYS A 54 -14.27 -11.34 7.87
CA LYS A 54 -15.14 -11.96 6.85
C LYS A 54 -14.61 -11.86 5.43
N SER A 55 -13.66 -10.94 5.18
CA SER A 55 -13.12 -10.68 3.85
C SER A 55 -11.60 -10.55 3.87
N ILE A 56 -10.99 -10.83 2.74
CA ILE A 56 -9.59 -10.56 2.47
C ILE A 56 -9.54 -9.55 1.33
N ILE A 57 -8.70 -8.52 1.45
CA ILE A 57 -8.30 -7.66 0.35
C ILE A 57 -6.88 -8.03 -0.09
N PHE A 58 -6.61 -8.01 -1.39
CA PHE A 58 -5.29 -8.34 -1.90
C PHE A 58 -5.02 -7.64 -3.23
N ASP A 59 -3.74 -7.56 -3.60
CA ASP A 59 -3.35 -7.10 -4.94
C ASP A 59 -3.06 -8.28 -5.87
N LEU A 60 -3.42 -8.14 -7.12
CA LEU A 60 -3.09 -9.09 -8.18
C LEU A 60 -2.94 -8.36 -9.50
N VAL A 61 -1.74 -8.47 -10.11
CA VAL A 61 -1.42 -7.87 -11.42
C VAL A 61 -1.71 -6.37 -11.49
N GLY A 62 -1.48 -5.66 -10.38
CA GLY A 62 -1.62 -4.21 -10.30
C GLY A 62 -3.03 -3.68 -10.02
N ASP A 63 -4.00 -4.56 -9.77
CA ASP A 63 -5.33 -4.20 -9.30
C ASP A 63 -5.60 -4.75 -7.91
N LEU A 64 -6.51 -4.12 -7.18
CA LEU A 64 -6.99 -4.58 -5.88
C LEU A 64 -8.25 -5.42 -6.02
N TYR A 65 -8.32 -6.48 -5.24
CA TYR A 65 -9.45 -7.42 -5.20
C TYR A 65 -9.89 -7.67 -3.76
N SER A 66 -11.16 -8.01 -3.59
CA SER A 66 -11.67 -8.58 -2.34
C SER A 66 -12.25 -9.96 -2.57
N ILE A 67 -12.08 -10.86 -1.59
CA ILE A 67 -12.64 -12.20 -1.59
C ILE A 67 -13.21 -12.52 -0.20
N PRO A 68 -14.32 -13.28 -0.07
CA PRO A 68 -14.74 -13.77 1.23
C PRO A 68 -13.65 -14.59 1.91
N PHE A 69 -13.48 -14.45 3.23
CA PHE A 69 -12.43 -15.17 3.99
C PHE A 69 -12.48 -16.69 3.79
N ARG A 70 -13.67 -17.24 3.54
CA ARG A 70 -13.86 -18.68 3.28
C ARG A 70 -13.61 -19.11 1.82
N GLY A 71 -13.11 -18.20 0.99
CA GLY A 71 -12.92 -18.41 -0.44
C GLY A 71 -14.15 -18.13 -1.26
N GLY A 72 -14.03 -18.31 -2.55
CA GLY A 72 -15.08 -18.05 -3.54
C GLY A 72 -14.56 -17.22 -4.70
N GLU A 73 -15.40 -16.45 -5.34
CA GLU A 73 -15.04 -15.55 -6.43
C GLU A 73 -14.55 -14.21 -5.89
N ALA A 74 -13.38 -13.78 -6.37
CA ALA A 74 -12.81 -12.47 -6.03
C ALA A 74 -13.51 -11.36 -6.82
N LYS A 75 -13.85 -10.28 -6.13
CA LYS A 75 -14.39 -9.06 -6.73
C LYS A 75 -13.28 -8.04 -6.92
N ARG A 76 -13.11 -7.54 -8.15
CA ARG A 76 -12.16 -6.47 -8.45
C ARG A 76 -12.64 -5.14 -7.86
N ILE A 77 -11.76 -4.43 -7.16
CA ILE A 77 -12.01 -3.14 -6.49
C ILE A 77 -11.49 -1.99 -7.33
N THR A 78 -10.25 -2.10 -7.82
CA THR A 78 -9.64 -1.08 -8.68
C THR A 78 -9.42 -1.63 -10.09
N SER A 79 -9.23 -0.73 -11.04
CA SER A 79 -8.99 -1.08 -12.44
C SER A 79 -8.25 0.05 -13.15
N GLY A 80 -7.79 -0.21 -14.37
CA GLY A 80 -7.09 0.77 -15.19
C GLY A 80 -5.66 0.36 -15.48
N ILE A 81 -4.81 1.35 -15.76
CA ILE A 81 -3.39 1.13 -16.08
C ILE A 81 -2.47 1.44 -14.90
N ALA A 82 -3.01 1.94 -13.80
CA ALA A 82 -2.27 2.16 -12.57
C ALA A 82 -1.86 0.83 -11.94
N PHE A 83 -0.72 0.84 -11.27
CA PHE A 83 -0.27 -0.28 -10.45
C PHE A 83 -0.65 -0.01 -9.00
N ASP A 84 -1.71 -0.67 -8.54
CA ASP A 84 -2.20 -0.63 -7.17
C ASP A 84 -1.67 -1.84 -6.39
N SER A 85 -1.15 -1.62 -5.19
CA SER A 85 -0.53 -2.68 -4.38
C SER A 85 -0.61 -2.40 -2.88
N GLN A 86 -0.32 -3.43 -2.09
CA GLN A 86 -0.21 -3.37 -0.64
C GLN A 86 -1.45 -2.77 0.04
N PRO A 87 -2.66 -3.30 -0.25
CA PRO A 87 -3.87 -2.79 0.38
C PRO A 87 -3.95 -3.17 1.86
N VAL A 88 -4.47 -2.25 2.69
CA VAL A 88 -4.81 -2.51 4.09
C VAL A 88 -6.15 -1.89 4.44
N PHE A 89 -6.90 -2.53 5.33
CA PHE A 89 -8.16 -2.01 5.83
C PHE A 89 -7.95 -0.94 6.90
N SER A 90 -8.85 0.03 6.96
CA SER A 90 -9.00 0.85 8.16
C SER A 90 -9.59 0.03 9.32
N PRO A 91 -9.37 0.44 10.59
CA PRO A 91 -9.90 -0.29 11.75
C PRO A 91 -11.41 -0.51 11.72
N GLU A 92 -12.16 0.42 11.13
CA GLU A 92 -13.62 0.33 10.99
C GLU A 92 -14.03 -0.49 9.76
N GLY A 93 -13.10 -0.86 8.87
CA GLY A 93 -13.38 -1.60 7.64
C GLY A 93 -14.09 -0.82 6.55
N GLU A 94 -14.22 0.50 6.68
CA GLU A 94 -14.94 1.36 5.72
C GLU A 94 -14.02 1.93 4.63
N MET A 95 -12.72 1.98 4.89
CA MET A 95 -11.71 2.50 3.99
C MET A 95 -10.59 1.49 3.78
N ILE A 96 -9.83 1.72 2.71
CA ILE A 96 -8.58 1.04 2.43
C ILE A 96 -7.49 2.07 2.18
N SER A 97 -6.26 1.72 2.53
CA SER A 97 -5.04 2.42 2.13
C SER A 97 -4.23 1.50 1.23
N PHE A 98 -3.56 2.06 0.25
CA PHE A 98 -2.77 1.30 -0.73
C PHE A 98 -1.70 2.17 -1.37
N ILE A 99 -0.75 1.55 -2.02
CA ILE A 99 0.28 2.23 -2.81
C ILE A 99 -0.15 2.19 -4.29
N SER A 100 -0.02 3.32 -4.98
CA SER A 100 -0.43 3.43 -6.39
C SER A 100 0.37 4.49 -7.13
N ASP A 101 0.65 4.23 -8.40
CA ASP A 101 1.27 5.16 -9.34
C ASP A 101 0.25 5.95 -10.19
N ARG A 102 -1.05 5.87 -9.88
CA ARG A 102 -2.14 6.52 -10.63
C ARG A 102 -2.01 8.05 -10.78
N GLY A 103 -1.21 8.66 -9.92
CA GLY A 103 -0.87 10.08 -9.99
C GLY A 103 0.35 10.39 -10.85
N GLY A 104 0.92 9.40 -11.55
CA GLY A 104 2.13 9.52 -12.37
C GLY A 104 3.41 9.03 -11.69
N SER A 105 3.38 8.83 -10.38
CA SER A 105 4.47 8.26 -9.59
C SER A 105 3.88 7.51 -8.39
N GLU A 106 4.67 6.58 -7.84
CA GLU A 106 4.28 5.82 -6.66
C GLU A 106 4.00 6.75 -5.46
N ASN A 107 2.83 6.61 -4.87
CA ASN A 107 2.37 7.40 -3.72
C ASN A 107 1.41 6.59 -2.85
N LEU A 108 1.20 7.08 -1.61
CA LEU A 108 0.22 6.56 -0.68
C LEU A 108 -1.17 7.13 -0.99
N TRP A 109 -2.16 6.24 -1.07
CA TRP A 109 -3.55 6.57 -1.36
C TRP A 109 -4.49 5.97 -0.31
N VAL A 110 -5.66 6.56 -0.19
CA VAL A 110 -6.81 6.00 0.54
C VAL A 110 -8.05 6.07 -0.34
N SER A 111 -8.98 5.15 -0.14
CA SER A 111 -10.30 5.18 -0.78
C SER A 111 -11.35 4.54 0.14
N ASN A 112 -12.60 4.60 -0.26
CA ASN A 112 -13.62 3.72 0.31
C ASN A 112 -13.27 2.26 0.01
N ILE A 113 -13.83 1.33 0.77
CA ILE A 113 -13.59 -0.11 0.63
C ILE A 113 -13.93 -0.65 -0.78
N ASP A 114 -14.84 0.00 -1.50
CA ASP A 114 -15.23 -0.35 -2.86
C ASP A 114 -14.36 0.28 -3.95
N GLY A 115 -13.28 0.97 -3.56
CA GLY A 115 -12.38 1.70 -4.44
C GLY A 115 -12.86 3.08 -4.85
N SER A 116 -14.07 3.49 -4.45
CA SER A 116 -14.59 4.83 -4.76
C SER A 116 -13.89 5.92 -3.94
N ASN A 117 -13.97 7.16 -4.44
CA ASN A 117 -13.38 8.36 -3.81
C ASN A 117 -11.88 8.23 -3.49
N PRO A 118 -11.03 7.78 -4.43
CA PRO A 118 -9.61 7.68 -4.17
C PRO A 118 -9.00 9.05 -3.91
N LYS A 119 -8.15 9.11 -2.88
CA LYS A 119 -7.47 10.33 -2.46
C LYS A 119 -5.99 10.08 -2.24
N GLN A 120 -5.16 10.86 -2.91
CA GLN A 120 -3.72 10.85 -2.73
C GLN A 120 -3.33 11.54 -1.43
N LEU A 121 -2.58 10.86 -0.57
CA LEU A 121 -2.10 11.41 0.72
C LEU A 121 -0.69 12.00 0.60
N THR A 122 0.15 11.44 -0.25
CA THR A 122 1.52 11.90 -0.47
C THR A 122 1.68 12.44 -1.89
N LYS A 123 2.66 13.32 -2.07
CA LYS A 123 2.98 13.89 -3.39
C LYS A 123 4.48 13.85 -3.58
N SER A 124 4.96 12.81 -4.23
CA SER A 124 6.38 12.63 -4.53
C SER A 124 6.53 12.16 -5.96
N ASP A 125 7.46 12.77 -6.68
CA ASP A 125 7.78 12.38 -8.05
C ASP A 125 8.78 11.22 -8.12
N ASN A 126 9.50 10.95 -7.01
CA ASN A 126 10.58 9.95 -6.94
C ASN A 126 10.56 9.16 -5.61
N GLY A 127 9.49 9.22 -4.84
CA GLY A 127 9.33 8.47 -3.60
C GLY A 127 9.06 7.00 -3.88
N GLN A 128 9.51 6.14 -2.98
CA GLN A 128 9.07 4.76 -2.88
C GLN A 128 8.36 4.59 -1.55
N TYR A 129 7.26 3.88 -1.56
CA TYR A 129 6.41 3.68 -0.40
C TYR A 129 6.19 2.19 -0.19
N ALA A 130 6.10 1.77 1.07
CA ALA A 130 5.85 0.37 1.40
C ALA A 130 5.15 0.24 2.75
N SER A 131 4.40 -0.84 2.89
CA SER A 131 3.80 -1.30 4.15
C SER A 131 2.96 -0.22 4.83
N PRO A 132 1.89 0.28 4.20
CA PRO A 132 0.97 1.17 4.86
C PRO A 132 0.26 0.44 6.01
N VAL A 133 -0.07 1.14 7.10
CA VAL A 133 -0.92 0.66 8.19
C VAL A 133 -1.70 1.83 8.79
N PHE A 134 -2.97 1.61 9.11
CA PHE A 134 -3.76 2.63 9.78
C PHE A 134 -3.42 2.73 11.26
N SER A 135 -3.57 3.94 11.84
CA SER A 135 -3.68 4.11 13.28
C SER A 135 -4.97 3.48 13.80
N ASN A 136 -4.99 3.10 15.08
CA ASN A 136 -6.16 2.42 15.67
C ASN A 136 -7.44 3.26 15.66
N ASP A 137 -7.33 4.58 15.58
CA ASP A 137 -8.44 5.51 15.45
C ASP A 137 -8.86 5.80 13.99
N GLY A 138 -8.17 5.17 13.02
CA GLY A 138 -8.44 5.33 11.60
C GLY A 138 -8.10 6.70 11.01
N ASN A 139 -7.56 7.65 11.80
CA ASN A 139 -7.33 9.01 11.35
C ASN A 139 -6.00 9.20 10.61
N TYR A 140 -5.06 8.29 10.80
CA TYR A 140 -3.72 8.37 10.20
C TYR A 140 -3.35 7.06 9.51
N VAL A 141 -2.44 7.18 8.54
CA VAL A 141 -1.75 6.04 7.92
C VAL A 141 -0.26 6.21 8.16
N PHE A 142 0.37 5.20 8.74
CA PHE A 142 1.82 5.08 8.80
C PHE A 142 2.30 4.35 7.55
N VAL A 143 3.45 4.74 7.05
CA VAL A 143 4.02 4.14 5.84
C VAL A 143 5.54 4.25 5.86
N SER A 144 6.22 3.27 5.32
CA SER A 144 7.64 3.36 5.04
C SER A 144 7.84 4.15 3.75
N GLN A 145 8.61 5.23 3.81
CA GLN A 145 8.87 6.13 2.68
C GLN A 145 10.36 6.34 2.51
N THR A 146 10.84 6.30 1.26
CA THR A 146 12.25 6.63 0.99
C THR A 146 12.51 8.12 1.15
N SER A 147 13.62 8.43 1.81
CA SER A 147 14.18 9.77 1.87
C SER A 147 15.25 9.94 0.78
N TRP A 148 15.00 10.83 -0.16
CA TRP A 148 15.98 11.18 -1.17
C TRP A 148 16.88 12.33 -0.66
N PRO A 149 18.20 12.34 -0.88
CA PRO A 149 19.01 11.41 -1.70
C PRO A 149 19.53 10.17 -0.95
N ALA A 150 19.22 10.03 0.32
CA ALA A 150 19.78 8.99 1.19
C ALA A 150 19.40 7.55 0.80
N ARG A 151 18.30 7.37 0.06
CA ARG A 151 17.71 6.05 -0.27
C ARG A 151 17.49 5.16 0.96
N THR A 152 17.21 5.76 2.11
CA THR A 152 16.82 5.07 3.32
C THR A 152 15.32 5.12 3.46
N PHE A 153 14.72 4.02 3.90
CA PHE A 153 13.32 4.03 4.31
C PHE A 153 13.20 4.57 5.71
N GLU A 154 12.19 5.42 5.90
CA GLU A 154 11.81 5.97 7.18
C GLU A 154 10.30 5.90 7.37
N ILE A 155 9.84 5.75 8.61
CA ILE A 155 8.42 5.73 8.89
C ILE A 155 7.90 7.16 8.94
N TRP A 156 6.85 7.40 8.19
CA TRP A 156 6.06 8.63 8.18
C TRP A 156 4.62 8.36 8.56
N MET A 157 3.94 9.35 9.08
CA MET A 157 2.53 9.32 9.46
C MET A 157 1.80 10.43 8.70
N TYR A 158 0.73 10.07 7.99
CA TYR A 158 -0.10 10.99 7.20
C TYR A 158 -1.55 10.95 7.68
N HIS A 159 -2.16 12.10 7.84
CA HIS A 159 -3.57 12.18 8.17
C HIS A 159 -4.42 11.87 6.93
N ILE A 160 -5.50 11.07 7.06
CA ILE A 160 -6.37 10.67 5.93
C ILE A 160 -7.03 11.86 5.21
N LYS A 161 -7.19 13.00 5.89
CA LYS A 161 -7.67 14.25 5.28
C LYS A 161 -6.59 15.03 4.51
N GLY A 162 -5.34 14.57 4.53
CA GLY A 162 -4.19 15.18 3.84
C GLY A 162 -3.30 15.97 4.79
N GLY A 163 -2.30 16.64 4.24
CA GLY A 163 -1.27 17.38 4.95
C GLY A 163 0.13 16.97 4.51
N SER A 164 1.16 17.56 5.13
CA SER A 164 2.59 17.29 4.79
C SER A 164 3.17 16.04 5.43
N GLY A 165 2.40 15.38 6.31
CA GLY A 165 2.88 14.24 7.08
C GLY A 165 3.84 14.62 8.22
N ILE A 166 4.13 13.64 9.05
CA ILE A 166 5.07 13.74 10.18
C ILE A 166 6.06 12.58 10.08
N GLN A 167 7.34 12.92 10.05
CA GLN A 167 8.40 11.91 10.08
C GLN A 167 8.56 11.36 11.49
N ILE A 168 8.43 10.03 11.63
CA ILE A 168 8.48 9.33 12.91
C ILE A 168 9.89 8.83 13.23
N THR A 169 10.58 8.25 12.25
CA THR A 169 11.94 7.75 12.41
C THR A 169 12.94 8.66 11.69
N LYS A 170 14.20 8.60 12.11
CA LYS A 170 15.29 9.36 11.48
C LYS A 170 16.45 8.42 11.19
N ALA A 171 16.79 8.27 9.92
CA ALA A 171 17.90 7.44 9.48
C ALA A 171 19.23 7.90 10.10
N LYS A 172 19.41 9.20 10.25
CA LYS A 172 20.59 9.81 10.86
C LYS A 172 20.35 10.12 12.32
N ALA A 173 21.22 9.61 13.20
CA ALA A 173 21.20 10.00 14.61
C ALA A 173 21.64 11.47 14.81
N THR A 174 22.61 11.93 13.98
CA THR A 174 23.10 13.32 13.92
C THR A 174 23.29 13.70 12.44
N PRO A 175 23.40 15.00 12.10
CA PRO A 175 23.70 15.45 10.73
C PRO A 175 24.95 14.81 10.14
N ASP A 176 25.96 14.55 10.97
CA ASP A 176 27.25 14.00 10.57
C ASP A 176 27.34 12.47 10.60
N THR A 177 26.22 11.79 10.85
CA THR A 177 26.19 10.31 10.88
C THR A 177 26.65 9.74 9.54
N PRO A 178 27.70 8.91 9.49
CA PRO A 178 28.19 8.30 8.26
C PRO A 178 27.10 7.44 7.60
N GLY A 179 27.08 7.38 6.26
CA GLY A 179 26.06 6.67 5.50
C GLY A 179 25.93 5.18 5.82
N ASN A 180 27.04 4.52 6.18
CA ASN A 180 27.02 3.11 6.59
C ASN A 180 26.42 2.87 7.99
N GLN A 181 26.15 3.94 8.73
CA GLN A 181 25.48 3.89 10.04
C GLN A 181 24.04 4.37 9.98
N TRP A 182 23.56 4.83 8.83
CA TRP A 182 22.17 5.21 8.67
C TRP A 182 21.26 4.00 8.90
N LYS A 183 20.16 4.22 9.57
CA LYS A 183 19.15 3.17 9.80
C LYS A 183 18.05 3.27 8.76
N ASN A 184 17.64 2.12 8.23
CA ASN A 184 16.38 1.98 7.50
C ASN A 184 15.29 1.53 8.48
N ALA A 185 14.08 1.99 8.28
CA ALA A 185 12.91 1.58 9.04
C ALA A 185 11.79 1.17 8.07
N LEU A 186 11.31 -0.06 8.20
CA LEU A 186 10.32 -0.67 7.29
C LEU A 186 9.24 -1.42 8.07
N GLY A 187 8.05 -1.49 7.46
CA GLY A 187 6.95 -2.29 7.98
C GLY A 187 6.45 -1.79 9.33
N PRO A 188 5.89 -0.57 9.40
CA PRO A 188 5.30 -0.08 10.64
C PRO A 188 4.09 -0.93 11.01
N GLU A 189 3.95 -1.25 12.32
CA GLU A 189 2.81 -1.90 12.92
C GLU A 189 2.47 -1.24 14.24
N ILE A 190 1.20 -0.97 14.48
CA ILE A 190 0.72 -0.35 15.71
C ILE A 190 0.25 -1.43 16.68
N SER A 191 0.64 -1.33 17.95
CA SER A 191 0.10 -2.21 18.98
C SER A 191 -1.43 -2.04 19.11
N PRO A 192 -2.17 -3.10 19.49
CA PRO A 192 -3.62 -3.02 19.64
C PRO A 192 -4.12 -1.93 20.60
N ASP A 193 -3.29 -1.55 21.57
CA ASP A 193 -3.60 -0.47 22.52
C ASP A 193 -3.16 0.92 22.02
N GLY A 194 -2.56 1.01 20.83
CA GLY A 194 -2.10 2.25 20.20
C GLY A 194 -0.85 2.87 20.84
N LYS A 195 -0.25 2.23 21.84
CA LYS A 195 0.85 2.85 22.60
C LYS A 195 2.21 2.69 21.94
N PHE A 196 2.37 1.67 21.13
CA PHE A 196 3.65 1.33 20.54
C PHE A 196 3.58 1.19 19.03
N LEU A 197 4.60 1.70 18.37
CA LEU A 197 4.90 1.44 16.97
C LEU A 197 6.07 0.46 16.91
N TYR A 198 5.87 -0.65 16.21
CA TYR A 198 6.90 -1.63 15.89
C TYR A 198 7.31 -1.47 14.43
N TYR A 199 8.59 -1.67 14.14
CA TYR A 199 9.10 -1.63 12.77
C TYR A 199 10.43 -2.37 12.67
N ALA A 200 10.73 -2.86 11.48
CA ALA A 200 12.01 -3.49 11.19
C ALA A 200 13.08 -2.44 10.90
N THR A 201 14.27 -2.57 11.48
CA THR A 201 15.41 -1.68 11.22
C THR A 201 16.62 -2.41 10.70
N LYS A 202 17.38 -1.74 9.86
CA LYS A 202 18.68 -2.20 9.33
C LYS A 202 19.61 -1.03 9.20
N ARG A 203 20.89 -1.21 9.55
CA ARG A 203 21.96 -0.22 9.29
C ARG A 203 22.41 -0.30 7.85
N GLY A 204 22.84 0.85 7.30
CA GLY A 204 23.28 0.99 5.92
C GLY A 204 22.13 1.20 4.94
N GLY A 205 22.47 1.47 3.66
CA GLY A 205 21.47 1.63 2.61
C GLY A 205 20.63 0.37 2.40
N PHE A 206 19.44 0.53 1.83
CA PHE A 206 18.63 -0.61 1.42
C PHE A 206 19.38 -1.40 0.34
N SER A 207 19.64 -2.67 0.62
CA SER A 207 20.29 -3.58 -0.33
C SER A 207 19.67 -4.97 -0.19
N TYR A 208 19.37 -5.57 -1.31
CA TYR A 208 18.93 -6.98 -1.36
C TYR A 208 20.08 -7.95 -1.04
N ASN A 209 21.34 -7.48 -1.06
CA ASN A 209 22.45 -8.31 -0.67
C ASN A 209 22.41 -8.60 0.82
N MET A 210 22.15 -9.85 1.11
CA MET A 210 21.90 -10.41 2.45
C MET A 210 23.14 -10.49 3.34
N SER A 211 24.19 -9.78 3.00
CA SER A 211 25.38 -9.68 3.85
C SER A 211 25.12 -8.70 4.97
N PHE A 212 25.14 -9.21 6.17
CA PHE A 212 24.91 -8.54 7.45
C PHE A 212 25.24 -7.03 7.52
N PRO A 213 24.51 -6.24 8.33
CA PRO A 213 23.77 -6.64 9.52
C PRO A 213 22.34 -7.10 9.26
N ALA A 214 21.89 -8.04 10.06
CA ALA A 214 20.53 -8.56 10.05
C ALA A 214 19.50 -7.46 10.38
N TRP A 215 18.29 -7.63 9.89
CA TRP A 215 17.15 -6.84 10.31
C TRP A 215 16.87 -7.09 11.80
N GLN A 216 16.50 -6.04 12.49
CA GLN A 216 16.10 -6.05 13.90
C GLN A 216 14.71 -5.41 14.02
N ILE A 217 13.95 -5.78 15.04
CA ILE A 217 12.69 -5.12 15.37
C ILE A 217 12.97 -4.06 16.43
N GLU A 218 12.58 -2.83 16.17
CA GLU A 218 12.57 -1.75 17.14
C GLU A 218 11.12 -1.44 17.55
N ARG A 219 10.97 -1.01 18.78
CA ARG A 219 9.71 -0.54 19.34
C ARG A 219 9.86 0.92 19.74
N ARG A 220 8.91 1.74 19.33
CA ARG A 220 8.82 3.15 19.72
C ARG A 220 7.56 3.37 20.56
N ASP A 221 7.72 3.98 21.71
CA ASP A 221 6.61 4.47 22.50
C ASP A 221 6.03 5.73 21.83
N MET A 222 4.73 5.72 21.52
CA MET A 222 4.07 6.78 20.76
C MET A 222 3.80 8.04 21.59
N VAL A 223 3.81 7.93 22.93
CA VAL A 223 3.62 9.05 23.85
C VAL A 223 4.95 9.75 24.12
N THR A 224 5.97 9.00 24.49
CA THR A 224 7.28 9.57 24.87
C THR A 224 8.22 9.77 23.68
N GLY A 225 7.95 9.10 22.56
CA GLY A 225 8.79 9.12 21.38
C GLY A 225 10.11 8.34 21.50
N LYS A 226 10.26 7.53 22.56
CA LYS A 226 11.46 6.72 22.82
C LYS A 226 11.32 5.29 22.35
#